data_4eb3b2180de2ab7ae3bfc111b5d86937
#
_entry.id   4eb3b2180de2ab7ae3bfc111b5d86937
#
_cell.length_a   1.000
_cell.length_b   1.000
_cell.length_c   1.000
_cell.angle_alpha   90.00
_cell.angle_beta   90.00
_cell.angle_gamma   90.00
#
_symmetry.space_group_name_H-M   'P 1'
#
loop_
_entity.id
_entity.type
_entity.pdbx_description
1 polymer ?
#
loop_
_entity_poly.entity_id
_entity_poly.type
_entity_poly.pdbx_seq_one_letter_code
_entity_poly.pdbx_strand_id
1 'polypeptide(L)' 'MQTYTITRLFRDSPRRTVVKKGLTLEQAQAHSSDPETSSSTCTSAEGTRRTKRSGPWFDSYSEE' A
#
# COMPACT_ATOMS: atom_id res chain seq x y z
N MET A 1 -8.14 -21.52 -4.34
CA MET A 1 -7.46 -20.36 -4.95
C MET A 1 -6.83 -19.52 -3.85
N GLN A 2 -5.59 -19.12 -4.10
CA GLN A 2 -4.92 -18.23 -3.17
C GLN A 2 -5.37 -16.79 -3.41
N THR A 3 -5.54 -16.07 -2.32
CA THR A 3 -5.86 -14.66 -2.38
C THR A 3 -4.78 -13.87 -1.65
N TYR A 4 -4.74 -12.58 -1.91
CA TYR A 4 -3.71 -11.69 -1.38
C TYR A 4 -4.32 -10.49 -0.73
N THR A 5 -3.64 -9.98 0.27
CA THR A 5 -4.05 -8.80 1.03
C THR A 5 -3.04 -7.68 0.80
N ILE A 6 -3.53 -6.48 0.52
CA ILE A 6 -2.69 -5.29 0.42
C ILE A 6 -2.68 -4.63 1.79
N THR A 7 -1.50 -4.45 2.34
CA THR A 7 -1.30 -3.81 3.64
C THR A 7 -0.43 -2.58 3.46
N ARG A 8 -0.86 -1.46 4.01
CA ARG A 8 -0.08 -0.21 4.00
C ARG A 8 0.79 -0.18 5.24
N LEU A 9 2.09 -0.06 5.04
CA LEU A 9 3.08 -0.01 6.10
C LEU A 9 3.63 1.39 6.23
N PHE A 10 3.79 1.87 7.46
CA PHE A 10 4.34 3.19 7.74
C PHE A 10 5.75 3.02 8.31
N ARG A 11 6.70 3.70 7.70
CA ARG A 11 8.10 3.55 8.04
C ARG A 11 8.44 3.98 9.47
N ASP A 12 7.84 5.09 9.91
CA ASP A 12 8.12 5.68 11.22
C ASP A 12 7.15 5.23 12.30
N SER A 13 6.33 4.23 12.02
CA SER A 13 5.31 3.76 12.95
C SER A 13 5.11 2.25 12.77
N PRO A 14 4.82 1.52 13.85
CA PRO A 14 4.47 0.09 13.73
C PRO A 14 3.07 -0.15 13.17
N ARG A 15 2.34 0.91 12.83
CA ARG A 15 0.98 0.80 12.31
C ARG A 15 0.92 0.10 10.97
N ARG A 16 -0.13 -0.69 10.81
CA ARG A 16 -0.44 -1.36 9.55
C ARG A 16 -1.91 -1.14 9.24
N THR A 17 -2.20 -0.84 7.98
CA THR A 17 -3.58 -0.64 7.55
C THR A 17 -3.87 -1.56 6.39
N VAL A 18 -4.90 -2.39 6.51
CA VAL A 18 -5.34 -3.24 5.42
C VAL A 18 -6.08 -2.37 4.42
N VAL A 19 -5.58 -2.35 3.17
CA VAL A 19 -6.15 -1.54 2.10
C VAL A 19 -7.17 -2.33 1.31
N LYS A 20 -6.83 -3.57 0.92
CA LYS A 20 -7.70 -4.46 0.16
C LYS A 20 -7.44 -5.91 0.53
N LYS A 21 -8.46 -6.75 0.37
CA LYS A 21 -8.38 -8.18 0.60
C LYS A 21 -8.97 -8.95 -0.58
N GLY A 22 -8.71 -10.24 -0.62
CA GLY A 22 -9.34 -11.11 -1.62
C GLY A 22 -8.92 -10.85 -3.04
N LEU A 23 -7.69 -10.41 -3.24
CA LEU A 23 -7.17 -10.11 -4.57
C LEU A 23 -6.46 -11.34 -5.15
N THR A 24 -6.48 -11.46 -6.48
CA THR A 24 -5.63 -12.43 -7.16
C THR A 24 -4.19 -11.93 -7.14
N LEU A 25 -3.24 -12.82 -7.41
CA LEU A 25 -1.83 -12.41 -7.49
C LEU A 25 -1.62 -11.32 -8.53
N GLU A 26 -2.26 -11.45 -9.68
CA GLU A 26 -2.18 -10.46 -10.74
C GLU A 26 -2.67 -9.08 -10.28
N GLN A 27 -3.81 -9.06 -9.59
CA GLN A 27 -4.36 -7.81 -9.04
C GLN A 27 -3.44 -7.20 -7.99
N ALA A 28 -2.88 -8.03 -7.12
CA ALA A 28 -1.96 -7.56 -6.09
C ALA A 28 -0.68 -6.98 -6.69
N GLN A 29 -0.13 -7.64 -7.70
CA GLN A 29 1.05 -7.15 -8.40
C GLN A 29 0.79 -5.84 -9.14
N ALA A 30 -0.38 -5.72 -9.79
CA ALA A 30 -0.76 -4.50 -10.47
C ALA A 30 -0.88 -3.34 -9.48
N HIS A 31 -1.44 -3.59 -8.31
CA HIS A 31 -1.53 -2.59 -7.26
C HIS A 31 -0.14 -2.14 -6.80
N SER A 32 0.75 -3.09 -6.53
CA SER A 32 2.11 -2.79 -6.08
C SER A 32 2.93 -2.01 -7.10
N SER A 33 2.62 -2.18 -8.38
CA SER A 33 3.33 -1.49 -9.46
C SER A 33 2.84 -0.07 -9.68
N ASP A 34 1.72 0.30 -9.07
CA ASP A 34 1.16 1.65 -9.19
C ASP A 34 2.02 2.62 -8.37
N PRO A 35 2.51 3.72 -8.96
CA PRO A 35 3.31 4.70 -8.22
C PRO A 35 2.59 5.33 -7.03
N GLU A 36 1.26 5.32 -7.01
CA GLU A 36 0.48 5.86 -5.90
C GLU A 36 0.48 4.97 -4.66
N THR A 37 1.15 3.82 -4.70
CA THR A 37 1.21 2.90 -3.56
C THR A 37 2.44 3.09 -2.67
N SER A 38 3.19 4.17 -2.90
CA SER A 38 4.36 4.50 -2.08
C SER A 38 4.48 6.00 -1.93
N SER A 39 4.91 6.45 -0.75
CA SER A 39 5.12 7.88 -0.50
C SER A 39 6.21 8.48 -1.37
N SER A 40 7.19 7.66 -1.78
CA SER A 40 8.30 8.15 -2.59
C SER A 40 7.92 8.36 -4.05
N THR A 41 6.85 7.75 -4.53
CA THR A 41 6.46 7.82 -5.93
C THR A 41 5.06 8.39 -6.15
N CYS A 42 4.25 8.53 -5.10
CA CYS A 42 2.89 9.04 -5.25
C CYS A 42 2.88 10.51 -5.64
N THR A 43 1.91 10.87 -6.48
CA THR A 43 1.74 12.26 -6.93
C THR A 43 0.37 12.83 -6.58
N SER A 44 -0.56 11.98 -6.08
CA SER A 44 -1.90 12.42 -5.74
C SER A 44 -1.89 13.32 -4.49
N ALA A 45 -2.88 14.18 -4.38
CA ALA A 45 -3.04 15.05 -3.22
C ALA A 45 -3.27 14.24 -1.95
N GLU A 46 -4.01 13.14 -2.04
CA GLU A 46 -4.26 12.24 -0.90
C GLU A 46 -2.98 11.58 -0.41
N GLY A 47 -2.16 11.08 -1.33
CA GLY A 47 -0.89 10.46 -0.98
C GLY A 47 0.05 11.45 -0.33
N THR A 48 0.12 12.68 -0.87
CA THR A 48 0.96 13.74 -0.32
C THR A 48 0.52 14.14 1.09
N ARG A 49 -0.78 14.27 1.32
CA ARG A 49 -1.32 14.57 2.65
C ARG A 49 -1.01 13.47 3.64
N ARG A 50 -1.15 12.22 3.21
CA ARG A 50 -0.86 11.06 4.04
C ARG A 50 0.60 11.06 4.46
N THR A 51 1.50 11.39 3.54
CA THR A 51 2.93 11.47 3.83
C THR A 51 3.22 12.57 4.85
N LYS A 52 2.59 13.71 4.71
CA LYS A 52 2.76 14.80 5.67
C LYS A 52 2.24 14.45 7.06
N ARG A 53 1.15 13.69 7.13
CA ARG A 53 0.53 13.33 8.40
C ARG A 53 1.26 12.20 9.11
N SER A 54 1.65 11.18 8.38
CA SER A 54 2.13 9.91 8.95
C SER A 54 3.57 9.56 8.60
N GLY A 55 4.24 10.36 7.76
CA GLY A 55 5.59 10.07 7.29
C GLY A 55 5.60 9.08 6.12
N PRO A 56 6.77 8.59 5.74
CA PRO A 56 6.91 7.67 4.61
C PRO A 56 6.12 6.38 4.81
N TRP A 57 5.53 5.89 3.74
CA TRP A 57 4.69 4.69 3.74
C TRP A 57 4.80 3.99 2.40
N PHE A 58 4.40 2.71 2.37
CA PHE A 58 4.28 1.96 1.12
C PHE A 58 3.26 0.84 1.31
N ASP A 59 2.67 0.39 0.20
CA ASP A 59 1.73 -0.71 0.20
C ASP A 59 2.47 -2.00 -0.19
N SER A 60 2.20 -3.06 0.54
CA SER A 60 2.79 -4.37 0.30
C SER A 60 1.69 -5.40 0.16
N TYR A 61 1.91 -6.45 -0.60
CA TYR A 61 0.95 -7.53 -0.67
C TYR A 61 1.52 -8.79 -0.03
N SER A 62 0.62 -9.57 0.54
CA SER A 62 0.99 -10.84 1.15
C SER A 62 -0.11 -11.85 0.92
N GLU A 63 0.25 -13.12 0.90
CA GLU A 63 -0.69 -14.23 0.77
C GLU A 63 -1.54 -14.32 2.02
N GLU A 64 -2.83 -14.48 1.84
CA GLU A 64 -3.77 -14.67 2.93
C GLU A 64 -3.74 -16.09 3.51
#